data_4d652af06cce6f930cab17c26838dc04
#
_entry.id   4d652af06cce6f930cab17c26838dc04
#
_cell.length_a   1.000
_cell.length_b   1.000
_cell.length_c   1.000
_cell.angle_alpha   90.00
_cell.angle_beta   90.00
_cell.angle_gamma   90.00
#
_symmetry.space_group_name_H-M   'P 1'
#
loop_
_entity.id
_entity.type
_entity.pdbx_description
1 polymer ?
#
loop_
_entity_poly.entity_id
_entity_poly.type
_entity_poly.pdbx_seq_one_letter_code
_entity_poly.pdbx_strand_id
1 'polypeptide(L)'
;MNDKKALVLCSGGVDSTTLLAMAVNEYGAQNVYALSISYGQKHVREIEAARAVAAHYGVEQRFLDLGAIFADSTCSLLSQSEAAVPHGTYAEQQAEISAASADEEGSDGAAVSTYVPFRNGLFLSAAASMALSLECSVVYYGAHHDDVAGNAYPDCSLAFVQAMNRAIVEGTGGELRLEAPFVEATKADIVRTGLELGVPYELTWSCYEGGKAPCGQCATCLDRAAAFAANDVPDPALKG
;
A
#
# COMPACT_ATOMS: atom_id res chain seq x y z
N MET A 1 -2.32 -24.22 -18.74
CA MET A 1 -2.46 -22.83 -18.23
C MET A 1 -2.84 -22.95 -16.77
N ASN A 2 -2.28 -22.11 -15.92
CA ASN A 2 -2.62 -22.15 -14.50
C ASN A 2 -4.01 -21.50 -14.35
N ASP A 3 -5.04 -22.30 -14.04
CA ASP A 3 -6.42 -21.81 -13.85
C ASP A 3 -6.59 -21.09 -12.50
N LYS A 4 -5.49 -20.88 -11.76
CA LYS A 4 -5.51 -20.17 -10.48
C LYS A 4 -5.68 -18.67 -10.73
N LYS A 5 -6.54 -18.05 -9.93
CA LYS A 5 -6.80 -16.61 -9.96
C LYS A 5 -6.14 -15.93 -8.75
N ALA A 6 -5.78 -14.67 -8.92
CA ALA A 6 -5.19 -13.84 -7.90
C ALA A 6 -5.99 -12.54 -7.69
N LEU A 7 -6.05 -12.06 -6.45
CA LEU A 7 -6.56 -10.73 -6.13
C LEU A 7 -5.41 -9.89 -5.57
N VAL A 8 -5.20 -8.70 -6.12
CA VAL A 8 -4.13 -7.77 -5.72
C VAL A 8 -4.76 -6.54 -5.08
N LEU A 9 -4.38 -6.21 -3.85
CA LEU A 9 -4.68 -4.90 -3.27
C LEU A 9 -3.93 -3.81 -4.06
N CYS A 10 -4.68 -2.99 -4.81
CA CYS A 10 -4.16 -2.01 -5.75
C CYS A 10 -4.57 -0.60 -5.37
N SER A 11 -3.66 0.15 -4.74
CA SER A 11 -3.85 1.57 -4.40
C SER A 11 -3.50 2.52 -5.54
N GLY A 12 -2.78 2.05 -6.56
CA GLY A 12 -2.23 2.88 -7.63
C GLY A 12 -0.88 3.54 -7.29
N GLY A 13 -0.29 3.20 -6.15
CA GLY A 13 1.07 3.57 -5.78
C GLY A 13 2.12 2.67 -6.42
N VAL A 14 3.40 2.99 -6.21
CA VAL A 14 4.56 2.25 -6.76
C VAL A 14 4.49 0.77 -6.43
N ASP A 15 4.30 0.42 -5.14
CA ASP A 15 4.40 -0.95 -4.63
C ASP A 15 3.28 -1.83 -5.16
N SER A 16 2.04 -1.36 -5.03
CA SER A 16 0.86 -2.09 -5.47
C SER A 16 0.80 -2.27 -6.99
N THR A 17 1.37 -1.31 -7.74
CA THR A 17 1.45 -1.40 -9.21
C THR A 17 2.51 -2.40 -9.63
N THR A 18 3.67 -2.42 -8.97
CA THR A 18 4.71 -3.43 -9.20
C THR A 18 4.19 -4.83 -8.88
N LEU A 19 3.45 -4.96 -7.78
CA LEU A 19 2.83 -6.21 -7.37
C LEU A 19 1.76 -6.69 -8.37
N LEU A 20 0.97 -5.76 -8.92
CA LEU A 20 0.01 -6.07 -9.97
C LEU A 20 0.69 -6.58 -11.24
N ALA A 21 1.81 -5.94 -11.65
CA ALA A 21 2.61 -6.39 -12.77
C ALA A 21 3.15 -7.81 -12.57
N MET A 22 3.66 -8.13 -11.37
CA MET A 22 4.11 -9.49 -11.01
C MET A 22 2.98 -10.49 -11.14
N ALA A 23 1.81 -10.19 -10.56
CA ALA A 23 0.65 -11.07 -10.64
C ALA A 23 0.18 -11.28 -12.08
N VAL A 24 0.14 -10.23 -12.90
CA VAL A 24 -0.21 -10.34 -14.33
C VAL A 24 0.79 -11.19 -15.09
N ASN A 25 2.08 -11.04 -14.80
CA ASN A 25 3.12 -11.86 -15.43
C ASN A 25 3.01 -13.36 -15.05
N GLU A 26 2.59 -13.67 -13.82
CA GLU A 26 2.47 -15.04 -13.31
C GLU A 26 1.15 -15.72 -13.74
N TYR A 27 0.02 -15.03 -13.65
CA TYR A 27 -1.32 -15.62 -13.83
C TYR A 27 -1.97 -15.26 -15.16
N GLY A 28 -1.49 -14.21 -15.85
CA GLY A 28 -2.16 -13.58 -16.99
C GLY A 28 -3.28 -12.63 -16.54
N ALA A 29 -3.47 -11.53 -17.28
CA ALA A 29 -4.39 -10.45 -16.91
C ALA A 29 -5.84 -10.93 -16.66
N GLN A 30 -6.31 -11.92 -17.41
CA GLN A 30 -7.66 -12.49 -17.29
C GLN A 30 -7.90 -13.26 -15.99
N ASN A 31 -6.84 -13.61 -15.26
CA ASN A 31 -6.88 -14.35 -13.99
C ASN A 31 -6.49 -13.47 -12.79
N VAL A 32 -6.35 -12.16 -12.99
CA VAL A 32 -5.98 -11.20 -11.94
C VAL A 32 -7.12 -10.20 -11.73
N TYR A 33 -7.46 -9.98 -10.48
CA TYR A 33 -8.36 -8.90 -10.05
C TYR A 33 -7.57 -7.86 -9.28
N ALA A 34 -7.80 -6.57 -9.58
CA ALA A 34 -7.28 -5.46 -8.81
C ALA A 34 -8.35 -4.96 -7.84
N LEU A 35 -8.10 -5.00 -6.53
CA LEU A 35 -9.01 -4.45 -5.53
C LEU A 35 -8.50 -3.10 -5.05
N SER A 36 -9.27 -2.04 -5.32
CA SER A 36 -9.02 -0.69 -4.82
C SER A 36 -10.02 -0.35 -3.72
N ILE A 37 -9.54 0.21 -2.62
CA ILE A 37 -10.36 0.48 -1.43
C ILE A 37 -10.31 1.97 -1.11
N SER A 38 -11.51 2.59 -1.02
CA SER A 38 -11.70 3.89 -0.40
C SER A 38 -11.88 3.70 1.11
N TYR A 39 -11.19 4.53 1.90
CA TYR A 39 -11.27 4.51 3.35
C TYR A 39 -11.52 5.90 3.94
N GLY A 40 -12.01 6.83 3.12
CA GLY A 40 -12.25 8.22 3.49
C GLY A 40 -11.02 9.13 3.35
N GLN A 41 -10.03 8.75 2.56
CA GLN A 41 -8.82 9.55 2.30
C GLN A 41 -9.15 10.92 1.69
N LYS A 42 -8.32 11.93 2.01
CA LYS A 42 -8.51 13.34 1.62
C LYS A 42 -8.59 13.58 0.12
N HIS A 43 -7.98 12.71 -0.69
CA HIS A 43 -7.93 12.90 -2.14
C HIS A 43 -8.21 11.61 -2.92
N VAL A 44 -8.65 11.78 -4.15
CA VAL A 44 -9.03 10.68 -5.05
C VAL A 44 -7.91 10.25 -6.02
N ARG A 45 -6.75 10.90 -5.98
CA ARG A 45 -5.64 10.67 -6.93
C ARG A 45 -5.17 9.24 -6.97
N GLU A 46 -5.09 8.57 -5.80
CA GLU A 46 -4.73 7.15 -5.72
C GLU A 46 -5.73 6.28 -6.47
N ILE A 47 -7.02 6.59 -6.34
CA ILE A 47 -8.10 5.83 -7.01
C ILE A 47 -8.03 6.04 -8.52
N GLU A 48 -7.74 7.27 -8.97
CA GLU A 48 -7.55 7.59 -10.40
C GLU A 48 -6.35 6.83 -10.96
N ALA A 49 -5.22 6.82 -10.23
CA ALA A 49 -4.02 6.07 -10.58
C ALA A 49 -4.28 4.55 -10.63
N ALA A 50 -4.95 4.00 -9.62
CA ALA A 50 -5.32 2.59 -9.59
C ALA A 50 -6.18 2.19 -10.79
N ARG A 51 -7.11 3.06 -11.23
CA ARG A 51 -7.92 2.85 -12.43
C ARG A 51 -7.07 2.85 -13.70
N ALA A 52 -6.16 3.81 -13.83
CA ALA A 52 -5.27 3.91 -14.98
C ALA A 52 -4.35 2.68 -15.10
N VAL A 53 -3.80 2.23 -13.97
CA VAL A 53 -2.95 1.05 -13.87
C VAL A 53 -3.73 -0.23 -14.22
N ALA A 54 -4.92 -0.43 -13.64
CA ALA A 54 -5.76 -1.59 -13.94
C ALA A 54 -6.14 -1.65 -15.43
N ALA A 55 -6.48 -0.49 -16.02
CA ALA A 55 -6.79 -0.38 -17.45
C ALA A 55 -5.57 -0.68 -18.33
N HIS A 56 -4.36 -0.20 -17.95
CA HIS A 56 -3.11 -0.49 -18.65
C HIS A 56 -2.83 -1.99 -18.76
N TYR A 57 -3.01 -2.73 -17.66
CA TYR A 57 -2.80 -4.17 -17.64
C TYR A 57 -4.00 -4.98 -18.16
N GLY A 58 -5.13 -4.36 -18.43
CA GLY A 58 -6.36 -5.04 -18.86
C GLY A 58 -6.94 -5.98 -17.81
N VAL A 59 -6.70 -5.69 -16.51
CA VAL A 59 -7.25 -6.47 -15.39
C VAL A 59 -8.60 -5.93 -14.94
N GLU A 60 -9.46 -6.82 -14.44
CA GLU A 60 -10.74 -6.43 -13.87
C GLU A 60 -10.54 -5.75 -12.52
N GLN A 61 -10.98 -4.48 -12.39
CA GLN A 61 -10.90 -3.74 -11.13
C GLN A 61 -12.19 -3.88 -10.33
N ARG A 62 -12.04 -4.22 -9.05
CA ARG A 62 -13.08 -4.15 -8.02
C ARG A 62 -12.85 -2.94 -7.14
N PHE A 63 -13.94 -2.35 -6.67
CA PHE A 63 -13.90 -1.18 -5.81
C PHE A 63 -14.72 -1.42 -4.54
N LEU A 64 -14.17 -1.05 -3.39
CA LEU A 64 -14.83 -1.17 -2.09
C LEU A 64 -14.69 0.15 -1.32
N ASP A 65 -15.78 0.62 -0.71
CA ASP A 65 -15.77 1.78 0.17
C ASP A 65 -15.93 1.34 1.63
N LEU A 66 -14.94 1.66 2.45
CA LEU A 66 -14.89 1.38 3.88
C LEU A 66 -14.79 2.68 4.71
N GLY A 67 -15.04 3.85 4.11
CA GLY A 67 -14.88 5.15 4.75
C GLY A 67 -15.65 5.31 6.05
N ALA A 68 -16.85 4.75 6.13
CA ALA A 68 -17.69 4.82 7.32
C ALA A 68 -17.06 4.19 8.59
N ILE A 69 -16.16 3.21 8.41
CA ILE A 69 -15.51 2.54 9.56
C ILE A 69 -14.49 3.47 10.24
N PHE A 70 -13.92 4.40 9.51
CA PHE A 70 -12.89 5.31 10.00
C PHE A 70 -13.44 6.71 10.35
N ALA A 71 -14.77 6.89 10.44
CA ALA A 71 -15.40 8.19 10.67
C ALA A 71 -14.94 8.90 11.96
N ASP A 72 -14.60 8.13 12.99
CA ASP A 72 -14.13 8.66 14.29
C ASP A 72 -12.60 8.73 14.40
N SER A 73 -11.88 8.37 13.34
CA SER A 73 -10.40 8.42 13.34
C SER A 73 -9.88 9.84 13.11
N THR A 74 -8.87 10.23 13.87
CA THR A 74 -8.17 11.53 13.78
C THR A 74 -6.97 11.51 12.83
N CYS A 75 -6.73 10.41 12.12
CA CYS A 75 -5.60 10.25 11.21
C CYS A 75 -5.53 11.40 10.19
N SER A 76 -4.34 11.97 9.98
CA SER A 76 -4.11 13.11 9.09
C SER A 76 -4.44 12.85 7.62
N LEU A 77 -4.53 11.59 7.19
CA LEU A 77 -4.89 11.21 5.82
C LEU A 77 -6.39 11.24 5.53
N LEU A 78 -7.25 11.30 6.56
CA LEU A 78 -8.69 11.18 6.40
C LEU A 78 -9.35 12.55 6.16
N SER A 79 -10.40 12.56 5.35
CA SER A 79 -11.08 13.78 4.91
C SER A 79 -11.72 14.58 6.05
N GLN A 80 -12.16 13.90 7.13
CA GLN A 80 -12.73 14.52 8.33
C GLN A 80 -11.66 15.09 9.28
N SER A 81 -10.37 14.74 9.09
CA SER A 81 -9.30 15.25 9.94
C SER A 81 -8.84 16.63 9.50
N GLU A 82 -8.76 17.57 10.45
CA GLU A 82 -8.18 18.92 10.25
C GLU A 82 -6.65 18.90 10.31
N ALA A 83 -6.05 17.80 10.76
CA ALA A 83 -4.59 17.66 10.86
C ALA A 83 -3.95 17.75 9.48
N ALA A 84 -2.88 18.54 9.37
CA ALA A 84 -2.06 18.59 8.16
C ALA A 84 -1.31 17.26 7.95
N VAL A 85 -1.04 16.92 6.68
CA VAL A 85 -0.14 15.82 6.35
C VAL A 85 1.28 16.21 6.79
N PRO A 86 1.97 15.40 7.62
CA PRO A 86 3.31 15.75 8.07
C PRO A 86 4.31 15.67 6.90
N HIS A 87 5.29 16.57 6.93
CA HIS A 87 6.42 16.55 6.02
C HIS A 87 7.62 15.85 6.68
N GLY A 88 8.65 15.50 5.90
CA GLY A 88 9.80 14.74 6.35
C GLY A 88 9.64 13.22 6.18
N THR A 89 10.72 12.49 6.39
CA THR A 89 10.76 11.03 6.32
C THR A 89 10.05 10.38 7.52
N TYR A 90 9.67 9.12 7.41
CA TYR A 90 9.09 8.37 8.54
C TYR A 90 10.06 8.30 9.73
N ALA A 91 11.36 8.19 9.49
CA ALA A 91 12.37 8.17 10.56
C ALA A 91 12.42 9.51 11.31
N GLU A 92 12.35 10.65 10.62
CA GLU A 92 12.29 11.97 11.23
C GLU A 92 11.01 12.14 12.06
N GLN A 93 9.85 11.77 11.52
CA GLN A 93 8.57 11.81 12.22
C GLN A 93 8.57 10.95 13.48
N GLN A 94 9.14 9.75 13.44
CA GLN A 94 9.29 8.88 14.60
C GLN A 94 10.25 9.45 15.65
N ALA A 95 11.33 10.08 15.21
CA ALA A 95 12.27 10.75 16.14
C ALA A 95 11.58 11.92 16.88
N GLU A 96 10.74 12.70 16.20
CA GLU A 96 9.95 13.76 16.80
C GLU A 96 8.94 13.24 17.83
N ILE A 97 8.20 12.14 17.48
CA ILE A 97 7.25 11.49 18.39
C ILE A 97 7.98 10.97 19.64
N SER A 98 9.09 10.28 19.46
CA SER A 98 9.89 9.75 20.58
C SER A 98 10.44 10.86 21.49
N ALA A 99 10.88 11.98 20.91
CA ALA A 99 11.35 13.13 21.67
C ALA A 99 10.21 13.81 22.47
N ALA A 100 9.00 13.90 21.89
CA ALA A 100 7.83 14.48 22.55
C ALA A 100 7.29 13.59 23.69
N SER A 101 7.51 12.29 23.61
CA SER A 101 7.02 11.28 24.56
C SER A 101 8.06 10.90 25.63
N ALA A 102 9.23 11.52 25.64
CA ALA A 102 10.34 11.15 26.55
C ALA A 102 9.99 11.29 28.06
N ASP A 103 8.96 12.06 28.39
CA ASP A 103 8.49 12.27 29.76
C ASP A 103 7.30 11.37 30.16
N GLU A 104 6.78 10.53 29.24
CA GLU A 104 5.65 9.62 29.52
C GLU A 104 6.12 8.16 29.57
N GLU A 105 6.16 7.58 30.78
CA GLU A 105 6.45 6.14 30.95
C GLU A 105 5.43 5.29 30.17
N GLY A 106 5.88 4.60 29.13
CA GLY A 106 5.06 3.63 28.37
C GLY A 106 4.68 4.04 26.95
N SER A 107 5.22 5.13 26.42
CA SER A 107 4.92 5.62 25.05
C SER A 107 5.86 5.06 23.96
N ASP A 108 6.64 3.99 24.24
CA ASP A 108 7.48 3.35 23.24
C ASP A 108 6.65 2.85 22.05
N GLY A 109 6.77 3.54 20.90
CA GLY A 109 6.23 3.08 19.63
C GLY A 109 4.88 3.64 19.22
N ALA A 110 4.54 4.88 19.58
CA ALA A 110 3.38 5.53 18.99
C ALA A 110 3.48 5.60 17.46
N ALA A 111 2.45 5.17 16.75
CA ALA A 111 2.39 5.22 15.30
C ALA A 111 2.37 6.69 14.80
N VAL A 112 2.85 6.92 13.57
CA VAL A 112 2.81 8.24 12.92
C VAL A 112 1.36 8.73 12.73
N SER A 113 1.16 10.06 12.62
CA SER A 113 -0.18 10.66 12.47
C SER A 113 -0.90 10.24 11.17
N THR A 114 -0.16 9.68 10.22
CA THR A 114 -0.68 9.09 8.98
C THR A 114 -1.13 7.63 9.13
N TYR A 115 -0.94 7.02 10.31
CA TYR A 115 -1.44 5.68 10.57
C TYR A 115 -2.96 5.66 10.73
N VAL A 116 -3.66 4.99 9.84
CA VAL A 116 -5.09 4.70 9.96
C VAL A 116 -5.24 3.42 10.78
N PRO A 117 -5.92 3.45 11.95
CA PRO A 117 -5.93 2.34 12.90
C PRO A 117 -6.34 0.99 12.28
N PHE A 118 -5.42 0.03 12.28
CA PHE A 118 -5.63 -1.35 11.80
C PHE A 118 -6.20 -1.45 10.37
N ARG A 119 -5.95 -0.44 9.53
CA ARG A 119 -6.51 -0.35 8.17
C ARG A 119 -6.15 -1.57 7.33
N ASN A 120 -4.88 -1.97 7.35
CA ASN A 120 -4.42 -3.09 6.53
C ASN A 120 -5.03 -4.42 6.97
N GLY A 121 -5.28 -4.64 8.26
CA GLY A 121 -6.00 -5.81 8.76
C GLY A 121 -7.43 -5.89 8.24
N LEU A 122 -8.14 -4.76 8.23
CA LEU A 122 -9.47 -4.68 7.66
C LEU A 122 -9.46 -4.93 6.14
N PHE A 123 -8.51 -4.31 5.42
CA PHE A 123 -8.39 -4.48 3.98
C PHE A 123 -8.11 -5.93 3.59
N LEU A 124 -7.21 -6.60 4.30
CA LEU A 124 -6.89 -8.00 4.07
C LEU A 124 -8.06 -8.92 4.37
N SER A 125 -8.84 -8.64 5.41
CA SER A 125 -10.05 -9.41 5.75
C SER A 125 -11.13 -9.26 4.66
N ALA A 126 -11.37 -8.03 4.19
CA ALA A 126 -12.31 -7.76 3.11
C ALA A 126 -11.84 -8.39 1.78
N ALA A 127 -10.53 -8.27 1.48
CA ALA A 127 -9.92 -8.88 0.31
C ALA A 127 -10.04 -10.41 0.31
N ALA A 128 -9.83 -11.05 1.46
CA ALA A 128 -9.98 -12.50 1.60
C ALA A 128 -11.41 -12.96 1.28
N SER A 129 -12.42 -12.27 1.83
CA SER A 129 -13.83 -12.60 1.55
C SER A 129 -14.18 -12.41 0.06
N MET A 130 -13.67 -11.34 -0.56
CA MET A 130 -13.90 -11.08 -1.99
C MET A 130 -13.15 -12.08 -2.85
N ALA A 131 -11.90 -12.42 -2.51
CA ALA A 131 -11.08 -13.37 -3.24
C ALA A 131 -11.72 -14.76 -3.33
N LEU A 132 -12.28 -15.26 -2.23
CA LEU A 132 -13.05 -16.51 -2.24
C LEU A 132 -14.25 -16.47 -3.17
N SER A 133 -15.01 -15.36 -3.14
CA SER A 133 -16.17 -15.17 -4.01
C SER A 133 -15.80 -15.08 -5.51
N LEU A 134 -14.56 -14.70 -5.82
CA LEU A 134 -13.99 -14.63 -7.16
C LEU A 134 -13.21 -15.90 -7.54
N GLU A 135 -13.19 -16.91 -6.66
CA GLU A 135 -12.44 -18.17 -6.83
C GLU A 135 -10.92 -17.94 -6.94
N CYS A 136 -10.40 -16.89 -6.29
CA CYS A 136 -8.96 -16.67 -6.19
C CYS A 136 -8.34 -17.60 -5.15
N SER A 137 -7.10 -18.03 -5.40
CA SER A 137 -6.31 -18.86 -4.47
C SER A 137 -5.27 -18.06 -3.70
N VAL A 138 -5.08 -16.78 -4.04
CA VAL A 138 -4.09 -15.90 -3.41
C VAL A 138 -4.58 -14.46 -3.38
N VAL A 139 -4.28 -13.78 -2.26
CA VAL A 139 -4.35 -12.32 -2.13
C VAL A 139 -2.93 -11.78 -2.05
N TYR A 140 -2.62 -10.77 -2.86
CA TYR A 140 -1.34 -10.07 -2.83
C TYR A 140 -1.44 -8.76 -2.07
N TYR A 141 -0.45 -8.50 -1.19
CA TYR A 141 -0.34 -7.32 -0.35
C TYR A 141 1.03 -6.66 -0.46
N GLY A 142 1.05 -5.37 -0.70
CA GLY A 142 2.24 -4.59 -1.02
C GLY A 142 2.94 -3.96 0.20
N ALA A 143 2.95 -4.60 1.38
CA ALA A 143 3.78 -4.17 2.51
C ALA A 143 5.26 -4.33 2.18
N HIS A 144 6.11 -3.42 2.65
CA HIS A 144 7.55 -3.46 2.47
C HIS A 144 8.31 -3.04 3.74
N HIS A 145 9.62 -3.34 3.77
CA HIS A 145 10.48 -3.14 4.94
C HIS A 145 10.47 -1.70 5.47
N ASP A 146 10.47 -0.70 4.59
CA ASP A 146 10.59 0.70 5.00
C ASP A 146 9.33 1.22 5.71
N ASP A 147 8.15 0.59 5.50
CA ASP A 147 6.89 0.92 6.19
C ASP A 147 6.95 0.67 7.70
N VAL A 148 7.80 -0.24 8.17
CA VAL A 148 7.91 -0.58 9.59
C VAL A 148 9.02 0.18 10.31
N ALA A 149 9.76 1.03 9.61
CA ALA A 149 10.84 1.82 10.20
C ALA A 149 10.30 2.64 11.40
N GLY A 150 10.92 2.43 12.59
CA GLY A 150 10.49 3.08 13.81
C GLY A 150 9.08 2.72 14.30
N ASN A 151 8.50 1.62 13.85
CA ASN A 151 7.11 1.20 14.14
C ASN A 151 6.05 2.15 13.53
N ALA A 152 6.35 2.80 12.41
CA ALA A 152 5.43 3.73 11.76
C ALA A 152 4.09 3.07 11.37
N TYR A 153 4.14 1.86 10.78
CA TYR A 153 2.97 1.07 10.40
C TYR A 153 3.11 -0.38 10.88
N PRO A 154 2.68 -0.70 12.11
CA PRO A 154 2.83 -2.05 12.67
C PRO A 154 2.11 -3.13 11.86
N ASP A 155 1.04 -2.77 11.15
CA ASP A 155 0.26 -3.64 10.26
C ASP A 155 0.88 -3.82 8.85
N CYS A 156 2.15 -3.44 8.68
CA CYS A 156 3.01 -3.78 7.54
C CYS A 156 4.13 -4.76 7.91
N SER A 157 4.28 -5.12 9.19
CA SER A 157 5.38 -5.96 9.67
C SER A 157 5.28 -7.41 9.14
N LEU A 158 6.44 -8.08 9.02
CA LEU A 158 6.51 -9.51 8.69
C LEU A 158 5.68 -10.36 9.67
N ALA A 159 5.76 -10.06 10.97
CA ALA A 159 4.99 -10.76 12.00
C ALA A 159 3.47 -10.61 11.80
N PHE A 160 3.02 -9.40 11.45
CA PHE A 160 1.62 -9.13 11.13
C PHE A 160 1.18 -9.90 9.87
N VAL A 161 1.95 -9.83 8.79
CA VAL A 161 1.66 -10.54 7.52
C VAL A 161 1.55 -12.05 7.76
N GLN A 162 2.49 -12.63 8.53
CA GLN A 162 2.44 -14.05 8.88
C GLN A 162 1.22 -14.42 9.72
N ALA A 163 0.83 -13.57 10.68
CA ALA A 163 -0.36 -13.79 11.49
C ALA A 163 -1.65 -13.70 10.66
N MET A 164 -1.75 -12.70 9.78
CA MET A 164 -2.89 -12.56 8.86
C MET A 164 -2.97 -13.71 7.86
N ASN A 165 -1.83 -14.16 7.32
CA ASN A 165 -1.82 -15.32 6.43
C ASN A 165 -2.34 -16.57 7.16
N ARG A 166 -1.89 -16.84 8.39
CA ARG A 166 -2.41 -17.96 9.19
C ARG A 166 -3.92 -17.84 9.41
N ALA A 167 -4.41 -16.65 9.78
CA ALA A 167 -5.85 -16.42 9.98
C ALA A 167 -6.66 -16.66 8.69
N ILE A 168 -6.15 -16.21 7.54
CA ILE A 168 -6.79 -16.41 6.24
C ILE A 168 -6.79 -17.88 5.87
N VAL A 169 -5.65 -18.59 5.96
CA VAL A 169 -5.54 -20.00 5.62
C VAL A 169 -6.49 -20.85 6.48
N GLU A 170 -6.47 -20.67 7.80
CA GLU A 170 -7.35 -21.40 8.72
C GLU A 170 -8.83 -21.05 8.50
N GLY A 171 -9.14 -19.76 8.36
CA GLY A 171 -10.53 -19.27 8.17
C GLY A 171 -11.15 -19.66 6.83
N THR A 172 -10.33 -20.03 5.84
CA THR A 172 -10.77 -20.45 4.50
C THR A 172 -10.59 -21.95 4.24
N GLY A 173 -10.21 -22.73 5.27
CA GLY A 173 -9.97 -24.16 5.11
C GLY A 173 -8.81 -24.50 4.16
N GLY A 174 -7.86 -23.58 3.98
CA GLY A 174 -6.69 -23.76 3.12
C GLY A 174 -6.92 -23.37 1.65
N GLU A 175 -8.09 -22.83 1.29
CA GLU A 175 -8.38 -22.46 -0.10
C GLU A 175 -7.68 -21.17 -0.53
N LEU A 176 -7.39 -20.26 0.41
CA LEU A 176 -6.81 -18.97 0.15
C LEU A 176 -5.54 -18.75 0.99
N ARG A 177 -4.54 -18.08 0.41
CA ARG A 177 -3.35 -17.62 1.11
C ARG A 177 -3.10 -16.14 0.86
N LEU A 178 -2.38 -15.50 1.77
CA LEU A 178 -1.85 -14.16 1.63
C LEU A 178 -0.38 -14.22 1.23
N GLU A 179 0.01 -13.42 0.25
CA GLU A 179 1.40 -13.22 -0.13
C GLU A 179 1.77 -11.74 -0.09
N ALA A 180 2.90 -11.42 0.56
CA ALA A 180 3.50 -10.09 0.62
C ALA A 180 4.98 -10.19 0.23
N PRO A 181 5.28 -10.33 -1.07
CA PRO A 181 6.64 -10.63 -1.54
C PRO A 181 7.66 -9.53 -1.26
N PHE A 182 7.19 -8.32 -0.93
CA PHE A 182 8.05 -7.17 -0.65
C PHE A 182 8.26 -6.90 0.84
N VAL A 183 7.69 -7.70 1.75
CA VAL A 183 7.69 -7.40 3.20
C VAL A 183 9.09 -7.25 3.81
N GLU A 184 10.11 -7.86 3.22
CA GLU A 184 11.53 -7.74 3.60
C GLU A 184 12.35 -6.94 2.57
N ALA A 185 11.73 -6.43 1.50
CA ALA A 185 12.38 -5.64 0.47
C ALA A 185 12.31 -4.15 0.78
N THR A 186 13.31 -3.39 0.32
CA THR A 186 13.28 -1.93 0.35
C THR A 186 12.46 -1.37 -0.82
N LYS A 187 12.05 -0.10 -0.71
CA LYS A 187 11.39 0.62 -1.80
C LYS A 187 12.24 0.64 -3.08
N ALA A 188 13.57 0.74 -2.94
CA ALA A 188 14.50 0.66 -4.06
C ALA A 188 14.46 -0.70 -4.76
N ASP A 189 14.34 -1.79 -4.00
CA ASP A 189 14.21 -3.15 -4.57
C ASP A 189 12.90 -3.31 -5.34
N ILE A 190 11.81 -2.72 -4.83
CA ILE A 190 10.51 -2.72 -5.52
C ILE A 190 10.59 -1.98 -6.84
N VAL A 191 11.19 -0.78 -6.84
CA VAL A 191 11.38 0.02 -8.07
C VAL A 191 12.23 -0.75 -9.07
N ARG A 192 13.33 -1.37 -8.63
CA ARG A 192 14.18 -2.21 -9.50
C ARG A 192 13.37 -3.33 -10.16
N THR A 193 12.61 -4.09 -9.37
CA THR A 193 11.73 -5.15 -9.88
C THR A 193 10.73 -4.60 -10.89
N GLY A 194 10.13 -3.45 -10.63
CA GLY A 194 9.17 -2.87 -11.54
C GLY A 194 9.79 -2.33 -12.84
N LEU A 195 11.02 -1.80 -12.78
CA LEU A 195 11.77 -1.41 -13.98
C LEU A 195 12.07 -2.61 -14.88
N GLU A 196 12.44 -3.75 -14.30
CA GLU A 196 12.65 -5.01 -15.01
C GLU A 196 11.36 -5.53 -15.67
N LEU A 197 10.21 -5.32 -15.02
CA LEU A 197 8.89 -5.71 -15.54
C LEU A 197 8.26 -4.68 -16.47
N GLY A 198 8.88 -3.51 -16.67
CA GLY A 198 8.35 -2.43 -17.49
C GLY A 198 7.11 -1.77 -16.90
N VAL A 199 7.04 -1.64 -15.57
CA VAL A 199 5.90 -1.01 -14.87
C VAL A 199 5.73 0.45 -15.32
N PRO A 200 4.51 0.89 -15.69
CA PRO A 200 4.23 2.25 -16.14
C PRO A 200 4.12 3.21 -14.94
N TYR A 201 5.25 3.51 -14.31
CA TYR A 201 5.30 4.34 -13.11
C TYR A 201 4.80 5.77 -13.29
N GLU A 202 4.71 6.27 -14.53
CA GLU A 202 4.06 7.54 -14.87
C GLU A 202 2.56 7.56 -14.59
N LEU A 203 1.92 6.38 -14.50
CA LEU A 203 0.50 6.25 -14.15
C LEU A 203 0.27 6.20 -12.65
N THR A 204 1.33 6.10 -11.83
CA THR A 204 1.23 5.87 -10.38
C THR A 204 1.19 7.17 -9.58
N TRP A 205 0.54 7.12 -8.42
CA TRP A 205 0.48 8.23 -7.48
C TRP A 205 0.85 7.79 -6.06
N SER A 206 1.72 8.56 -5.38
CA SER A 206 2.16 8.26 -4.01
C SER A 206 1.94 9.43 -3.04
N CYS A 207 1.78 10.66 -3.54
CA CYS A 207 1.72 11.85 -2.69
C CYS A 207 0.44 11.91 -1.85
N TYR A 208 0.60 12.11 -0.53
CA TYR A 208 -0.52 12.22 0.41
C TYR A 208 -1.29 13.55 0.32
N GLU A 209 -0.71 14.61 -0.25
CA GLU A 209 -1.36 15.93 -0.36
C GLU A 209 -2.44 15.99 -1.46
N GLY A 210 -2.41 15.08 -2.45
CA GLY A 210 -3.41 15.01 -3.50
C GLY A 210 -3.49 16.23 -4.43
N GLY A 211 -2.45 17.05 -4.50
CA GLY A 211 -2.37 18.23 -5.37
C GLY A 211 -2.36 17.91 -6.87
N LYS A 212 -2.15 18.94 -7.72
CA LYS A 212 -1.99 18.75 -9.18
C LYS A 212 -0.70 18.00 -9.53
N ALA A 213 0.35 18.22 -8.72
CA ALA A 213 1.64 17.54 -8.79
C ALA A 213 2.01 17.01 -7.41
N PRO A 214 2.92 16.01 -7.31
CA PRO A 214 3.45 15.56 -6.03
C PRO A 214 4.10 16.71 -5.25
N CYS A 215 3.88 16.77 -3.92
CA CYS A 215 4.39 17.86 -3.08
C CYS A 215 5.91 17.83 -2.90
N GLY A 216 6.55 16.67 -3.05
CA GLY A 216 7.99 16.48 -2.89
C GLY A 216 8.47 16.50 -1.42
N GLN A 217 7.58 16.61 -0.44
CA GLN A 217 7.95 16.84 0.97
C GLN A 217 7.32 15.83 1.94
N CYS A 218 6.20 15.20 1.62
CA CYS A 218 5.64 14.14 2.46
C CYS A 218 6.50 12.87 2.36
N ALA A 219 6.45 12.01 3.38
CA ALA A 219 7.28 10.82 3.48
C ALA A 219 7.25 9.97 2.21
N THR A 220 6.07 9.68 1.67
CA THR A 220 5.94 8.88 0.44
C THR A 220 6.54 9.52 -0.81
N CYS A 221 6.57 10.87 -0.91
CA CYS A 221 7.28 11.55 -1.99
C CYS A 221 8.79 11.41 -1.84
N LEU A 222 9.31 11.54 -0.61
CA LEU A 222 10.74 11.42 -0.31
C LEU A 222 11.23 9.99 -0.55
N ASP A 223 10.51 8.99 -0.05
CA ASP A 223 10.83 7.58 -0.23
C ASP A 223 10.80 7.18 -1.72
N ARG A 224 9.77 7.64 -2.45
CA ARG A 224 9.68 7.42 -3.89
C ARG A 224 10.88 8.02 -4.62
N ALA A 225 11.20 9.28 -4.36
CA ALA A 225 12.36 9.95 -5.00
C ALA A 225 13.67 9.23 -4.69
N ALA A 226 13.90 8.82 -3.43
CA ALA A 226 15.07 8.08 -3.01
C ALA A 226 15.15 6.71 -3.71
N ALA A 227 14.03 6.00 -3.86
CA ALA A 227 14.00 4.69 -4.51
C ALA A 227 14.33 4.75 -6.01
N PHE A 228 13.83 5.77 -6.73
CA PHE A 228 14.21 5.99 -8.13
C PHE A 228 15.68 6.40 -8.27
N ALA A 229 16.16 7.32 -7.40
CA ALA A 229 17.57 7.72 -7.38
C ALA A 229 18.52 6.56 -7.10
N ALA A 230 18.17 5.65 -6.19
CA ALA A 230 18.95 4.44 -5.89
C ALA A 230 19.07 3.46 -7.06
N ASN A 231 18.21 3.59 -8.06
CA ASN A 231 18.23 2.80 -9.30
C ASN A 231 18.79 3.60 -10.50
N ASP A 232 19.39 4.78 -10.25
CA ASP A 232 19.97 5.64 -11.30
C ASP A 232 18.99 6.04 -12.41
N VAL A 233 17.69 6.12 -12.11
CA VAL A 233 16.65 6.53 -13.05
C VAL A 233 15.84 7.72 -12.52
N PRO A 234 15.43 8.66 -13.38
CA PRO A 234 14.54 9.73 -12.99
C PRO A 234 13.12 9.19 -12.73
N ASP A 235 12.44 9.72 -11.70
CA ASP A 235 11.04 9.38 -11.47
C ASP A 235 10.15 9.87 -12.64
N PRO A 236 9.47 8.98 -13.37
CA PRO A 236 8.67 9.36 -14.53
C PRO A 236 7.40 10.16 -14.16
N ALA A 237 6.91 10.08 -12.92
CA ALA A 237 5.76 10.88 -12.49
C ALA A 237 6.11 12.36 -12.22
N LEU A 238 7.40 12.71 -12.13
CA LEU A 238 7.87 14.09 -11.96
C LEU A 238 8.20 14.78 -13.29
N LYS A 239 8.03 14.10 -14.42
CA LYS A 239 8.21 14.65 -15.77
C LYS A 239 6.92 15.33 -16.23
N GLY A 240 6.56 16.41 -15.59
CA GLY A 240 5.42 17.24 -15.98
C GLY A 240 5.76 18.70 -15.87
#